data_d5cff492260055aa7cdf814553373dfa
#
_entry.id   d5cff492260055aa7cdf814553373dfa
#
_cell.length_a   1.000
_cell.length_b   1.000
_cell.length_c   1.000
_cell.angle_alpha   90.00
_cell.angle_beta   90.00
_cell.angle_gamma   90.00
#
_symmetry.space_group_name_H-M   'P 1'
#
loop_
_entity.id
_entity.type
_entity.pdbx_description
1 polymer ?
#
loop_
_entity_poly.entity_id
_entity_poly.type
_entity_poly.pdbx_seq_one_letter_code
_entity_poly.pdbx_strand_id
1 'polypeptide(L)'
;MKAKMSAHSKIVGGSTASRVINCPGSVAMVAKMPPQVESKYAAEGTLLHDVIAAIIDGKTPQRISEELHDTKIVPALALLDQVDPDKDMELMVEVRVDFGDFIPDVFGSVDVLGKIGNRAIILDWKFGDGVIVEAEENMQLMFYAAAARRSQPWAFEGVTEVELVIIQPPMIKRWVTTRARISRFEDQLFDAVQQAVKPDAALKSGDHCRWCTAKPVCPILTGAVDRAVKVKFDALDKQQISIYLQQADLLDGWISDLRELAQRALDNGQVIPGYKLVAKRGTRKWFDEDKARVALVEAGLKDPDVTTLVSPAVAEKKLKKLPDGLTVSVSSGNTMAPDSDPRPAILQLGQLLKKVL
;
A
#
# COMPACT_ATOMS: atom_id res chain seq x y z
N MET A 1 10.45 -19.70 -25.62
CA MET A 1 10.35 -18.94 -24.35
C MET A 1 9.02 -18.18 -24.39
N LYS A 2 8.02 -18.60 -23.62
CA LYS A 2 6.78 -17.80 -23.45
C LYS A 2 7.15 -16.56 -22.62
N ALA A 3 7.00 -15.37 -23.19
CA ALA A 3 7.17 -14.13 -22.44
C ALA A 3 6.27 -14.18 -21.20
N LYS A 4 6.86 -13.95 -20.02
CA LYS A 4 6.10 -13.85 -18.76
C LYS A 4 5.15 -12.66 -18.94
N MET A 5 3.85 -12.93 -19.15
CA MET A 5 2.85 -11.85 -19.26
C MET A 5 2.94 -11.00 -18.00
N SER A 6 2.93 -9.67 -18.17
CA SER A 6 2.96 -8.76 -17.02
C SER A 6 1.75 -9.04 -16.13
N ALA A 7 1.96 -9.14 -14.82
CA ALA A 7 0.87 -9.37 -13.86
C ALA A 7 -0.16 -8.22 -13.81
N HIS A 8 0.23 -7.02 -14.27
CA HIS A 8 -0.59 -5.81 -14.20
C HIS A 8 -0.60 -5.06 -15.53
N SER A 9 -1.75 -4.46 -15.86
CA SER A 9 -1.88 -3.53 -16.97
C SER A 9 -0.98 -2.31 -16.77
N LYS A 10 -0.34 -1.84 -17.86
CA LYS A 10 0.50 -0.63 -17.82
C LYS A 10 -0.30 0.66 -17.85
N ILE A 11 -1.55 0.62 -18.28
CA ILE A 11 -2.43 1.79 -18.39
C ILE A 11 -3.25 1.91 -17.12
N VAL A 12 -4.13 0.93 -16.87
CA VAL A 12 -5.01 0.92 -15.71
C VAL A 12 -5.38 -0.50 -15.33
N GLY A 13 -5.38 -0.79 -14.03
CA GLY A 13 -5.94 -1.99 -13.43
C GLY A 13 -6.95 -1.60 -12.35
N GLY A 14 -7.60 -2.55 -11.70
CA GLY A 14 -8.62 -2.29 -10.68
C GLY A 14 -8.16 -1.31 -9.60
N SER A 15 -7.05 -1.58 -8.94
CA SER A 15 -6.50 -0.74 -7.86
C SER A 15 -6.07 0.67 -8.32
N THR A 16 -5.88 0.89 -9.62
CA THR A 16 -5.46 2.19 -10.19
C THR A 16 -6.59 2.91 -10.93
N ALA A 17 -7.77 2.33 -11.02
CA ALA A 17 -8.91 2.88 -11.76
C ALA A 17 -9.29 4.28 -11.26
N SER A 18 -9.42 4.46 -9.95
CA SER A 18 -9.71 5.77 -9.35
C SER A 18 -8.68 6.84 -9.75
N ARG A 19 -7.39 6.50 -9.74
CA ARG A 19 -6.33 7.42 -10.14
C ARG A 19 -6.42 7.80 -11.60
N VAL A 20 -6.58 6.84 -12.50
CA VAL A 20 -6.60 7.09 -13.95
C VAL A 20 -7.85 7.88 -14.36
N ILE A 21 -9.02 7.55 -13.81
CA ILE A 21 -10.27 8.27 -14.10
C ILE A 21 -10.17 9.72 -13.63
N ASN A 22 -9.64 9.98 -12.46
CA ASN A 22 -9.56 11.33 -11.90
C ASN A 22 -8.34 12.13 -12.38
N CYS A 23 -7.27 11.46 -12.83
CA CYS A 23 -6.01 12.07 -13.24
C CYS A 23 -5.38 11.28 -14.41
N PRO A 24 -5.91 11.37 -15.64
CA PRO A 24 -5.40 10.63 -16.79
C PRO A 24 -3.89 10.83 -17.03
N GLY A 25 -3.38 12.04 -16.87
CA GLY A 25 -1.94 12.36 -17.02
C GLY A 25 -1.03 11.62 -16.03
N SER A 26 -1.59 11.07 -14.95
CA SER A 26 -0.83 10.27 -14.00
C SER A 26 -0.22 9.00 -14.61
N VAL A 27 -0.78 8.46 -15.70
CA VAL A 27 -0.26 7.26 -16.37
C VAL A 27 1.14 7.53 -16.91
N ALA A 28 1.30 8.59 -17.68
CA ALA A 28 2.61 8.99 -18.23
C ALA A 28 3.62 9.38 -17.14
N MET A 29 3.14 9.97 -16.03
CA MET A 29 4.01 10.33 -14.91
C MET A 29 4.52 9.09 -14.18
N VAL A 30 3.61 8.15 -13.85
CA VAL A 30 3.95 6.89 -13.15
C VAL A 30 4.89 6.02 -14.00
N ALA A 31 4.71 6.00 -15.32
CA ALA A 31 5.59 5.23 -16.22
C ALA A 31 7.07 5.68 -16.17
N LYS A 32 7.36 6.91 -15.72
CA LYS A 32 8.72 7.46 -15.56
C LYS A 32 9.33 7.15 -14.18
N MET A 33 8.53 6.64 -13.25
CA MET A 33 9.01 6.35 -11.88
C MET A 33 9.80 5.05 -11.85
N PRO A 34 10.83 4.96 -11.00
CA PRO A 34 11.51 3.70 -10.77
C PRO A 34 10.55 2.66 -10.16
N PRO A 35 10.80 1.36 -10.41
CA PRO A 35 10.02 0.30 -9.77
C PRO A 35 10.01 0.47 -8.25
N GLN A 36 8.86 0.32 -7.65
CA GLN A 36 8.74 0.33 -6.20
C GLN A 36 9.17 -1.01 -5.61
N VAL A 37 9.87 -0.95 -4.49
CA VAL A 37 10.13 -2.15 -3.68
C VAL A 37 8.85 -2.50 -2.95
N GLU A 38 8.44 -3.75 -3.06
CA GLU A 38 7.26 -4.24 -2.35
C GLU A 38 7.44 -4.07 -0.84
N SER A 39 6.46 -3.45 -0.19
CA SER A 39 6.47 -3.32 1.27
C SER A 39 6.17 -4.66 1.93
N LYS A 40 6.60 -4.86 3.18
CA LYS A 40 6.25 -6.06 3.96
C LYS A 40 4.74 -6.27 4.07
N TYR A 41 3.97 -5.20 4.20
CA TYR A 41 2.51 -5.23 4.26
C TYR A 41 1.89 -5.65 2.91
N ALA A 42 2.46 -5.21 1.78
CA ALA A 42 2.00 -5.63 0.47
C ALA A 42 2.29 -7.12 0.23
N ALA A 43 3.51 -7.58 0.58
CA ALA A 43 3.88 -8.99 0.47
C ALA A 43 3.03 -9.89 1.38
N GLU A 44 2.72 -9.46 2.61
CA GLU A 44 1.80 -10.16 3.50
C GLU A 44 0.38 -10.21 2.92
N GLY A 45 -0.11 -9.09 2.38
CA GLY A 45 -1.41 -9.04 1.70
C GLY A 45 -1.47 -10.04 0.55
N THR A 46 -0.48 -10.07 -0.33
CA THR A 46 -0.39 -11.03 -1.45
C THR A 46 -0.42 -12.47 -0.95
N LEU A 47 0.36 -12.79 0.09
CA LEU A 47 0.37 -14.12 0.70
C LEU A 47 -1.01 -14.53 1.23
N LEU A 48 -1.74 -13.64 1.89
CA LEU A 48 -3.06 -13.93 2.44
C LEU A 48 -4.12 -14.12 1.35
N HIS A 49 -4.02 -13.38 0.22
CA HIS A 49 -4.84 -13.63 -0.97
C HIS A 49 -4.60 -15.02 -1.55
N ASP A 50 -3.33 -15.42 -1.73
CA ASP A 50 -2.98 -16.76 -2.23
C ASP A 50 -3.49 -17.87 -1.30
N VAL A 51 -3.39 -17.69 0.00
CA VAL A 51 -3.85 -18.66 1.01
C VAL A 51 -5.37 -18.83 0.97
N ILE A 52 -6.14 -17.73 0.98
CA ILE A 52 -7.60 -17.80 0.99
C ILE A 52 -8.15 -18.35 -0.34
N ALA A 53 -7.54 -17.98 -1.46
CA ALA A 53 -7.91 -18.52 -2.77
C ALA A 53 -7.68 -20.03 -2.85
N ALA A 54 -6.54 -20.53 -2.33
CA ALA A 54 -6.25 -21.95 -2.27
C ALA A 54 -7.28 -22.72 -1.41
N ILE A 55 -7.67 -22.16 -0.26
CA ILE A 55 -8.67 -22.77 0.62
C ILE A 55 -10.03 -22.88 -0.09
N ILE A 56 -10.49 -21.80 -0.75
CA ILE A 56 -11.77 -21.79 -1.47
C ILE A 56 -11.76 -22.78 -2.63
N ASP A 57 -10.64 -22.90 -3.34
CA ASP A 57 -10.44 -23.87 -4.43
C ASP A 57 -10.26 -25.33 -3.95
N GLY A 58 -10.26 -25.59 -2.63
CA GLY A 58 -10.01 -26.92 -2.07
C GLY A 58 -8.56 -27.41 -2.29
N LYS A 59 -7.63 -26.51 -2.56
CA LYS A 59 -6.20 -26.78 -2.71
C LYS A 59 -5.47 -26.67 -1.38
N THR A 60 -4.29 -27.26 -1.28
CA THR A 60 -3.43 -27.10 -0.09
C THR A 60 -2.83 -25.69 -0.08
N PRO A 61 -3.15 -24.83 0.91
CA PRO A 61 -2.60 -23.49 0.98
C PRO A 61 -1.14 -23.49 1.40
N GLN A 62 -0.44 -22.40 1.08
CA GLN A 62 0.87 -22.13 1.66
C GLN A 62 0.76 -21.99 3.19
N ARG A 63 1.78 -22.47 3.91
CA ARG A 63 1.83 -22.36 5.37
C ARG A 63 2.04 -20.90 5.80
N ILE A 64 1.20 -20.46 6.72
CA ILE A 64 1.31 -19.18 7.43
C ILE A 64 1.36 -19.44 8.92
N SER A 65 1.63 -18.42 9.74
CA SER A 65 1.56 -18.54 11.20
C SER A 65 0.11 -18.78 11.66
N GLU A 66 -0.05 -19.47 12.79
CA GLU A 66 -1.38 -19.64 13.43
C GLU A 66 -2.03 -18.28 13.71
N GLU A 67 -1.25 -17.30 14.17
CA GLU A 67 -1.73 -15.95 14.41
C GLU A 67 -2.37 -15.32 13.17
N LEU A 68 -1.70 -15.36 12.01
CA LEU A 68 -2.25 -14.83 10.75
C LEU A 68 -3.47 -15.62 10.28
N HIS A 69 -3.44 -16.95 10.44
CA HIS A 69 -4.58 -17.80 10.11
C HIS A 69 -5.81 -17.41 10.93
N ASP A 70 -5.67 -17.34 12.25
CA ASP A 70 -6.79 -17.13 13.16
C ASP A 70 -7.30 -15.67 13.17
N THR A 71 -6.40 -14.70 12.91
CA THR A 71 -6.77 -13.27 12.94
C THR A 71 -7.20 -12.73 11.59
N LYS A 72 -6.80 -13.34 10.48
CA LYS A 72 -7.08 -12.83 9.12
C LYS A 72 -7.90 -13.80 8.28
N ILE A 73 -7.50 -15.07 8.16
CA ILE A 73 -8.15 -16.03 7.26
C ILE A 73 -9.49 -16.53 7.82
N VAL A 74 -9.52 -17.01 9.05
CA VAL A 74 -10.76 -17.54 9.67
C VAL A 74 -11.87 -16.48 9.69
N PRO A 75 -11.63 -15.25 10.14
CA PRO A 75 -12.66 -14.21 10.10
C PRO A 75 -13.09 -13.85 8.67
N ALA A 76 -12.17 -13.84 7.68
CA ALA A 76 -12.51 -13.55 6.30
C ALA A 76 -13.45 -14.61 5.70
N LEU A 77 -13.16 -15.89 5.93
CA LEU A 77 -14.03 -16.99 5.49
C LEU A 77 -15.40 -16.95 6.18
N ALA A 78 -15.46 -16.65 7.47
CA ALA A 78 -16.72 -16.48 8.19
C ALA A 78 -17.58 -15.32 7.66
N LEU A 79 -16.93 -14.25 7.13
CA LEU A 79 -17.62 -13.15 6.46
C LEU A 79 -18.06 -13.52 5.04
N LEU A 80 -17.31 -14.37 4.33
CA LEU A 80 -17.76 -14.93 3.05
C LEU A 80 -19.02 -15.77 3.23
N ASP A 81 -19.12 -16.56 4.31
CA ASP A 81 -20.32 -17.34 4.63
C ASP A 81 -21.56 -16.46 4.84
N GLN A 82 -21.39 -15.18 5.23
CA GLN A 82 -22.51 -14.23 5.29
C GLN A 82 -22.94 -13.70 3.92
N VAL A 83 -22.07 -13.77 2.91
CA VAL A 83 -22.43 -13.44 1.52
C VAL A 83 -23.21 -14.57 0.89
N ASP A 84 -22.85 -15.80 1.17
CA ASP A 84 -23.41 -17.03 0.63
C ASP A 84 -23.74 -18.05 1.75
N PRO A 85 -24.79 -17.78 2.56
CA PRO A 85 -25.13 -18.63 3.70
C PRO A 85 -25.62 -20.03 3.29
N ASP A 86 -26.25 -20.15 2.13
CA ASP A 86 -26.81 -21.39 1.62
C ASP A 86 -25.81 -22.18 0.76
N LYS A 87 -24.63 -21.64 0.50
CA LYS A 87 -23.58 -22.23 -0.37
C LYS A 87 -24.04 -22.48 -1.80
N ASP A 88 -24.89 -21.59 -2.32
CA ASP A 88 -25.46 -21.65 -3.67
C ASP A 88 -24.66 -20.84 -4.69
N MET A 89 -23.61 -20.15 -4.27
CA MET A 89 -22.80 -19.32 -5.15
C MET A 89 -21.96 -20.16 -6.10
N GLU A 90 -22.24 -20.05 -7.39
CA GLU A 90 -21.26 -20.43 -8.39
C GLU A 90 -20.15 -19.39 -8.40
N LEU A 91 -18.89 -19.80 -8.14
CA LEU A 91 -17.79 -18.88 -7.99
C LEU A 91 -16.48 -19.35 -8.63
N MET A 92 -15.63 -18.38 -8.93
CA MET A 92 -14.23 -18.57 -9.30
C MET A 92 -13.38 -17.60 -8.49
N VAL A 93 -12.15 -18.00 -8.13
CA VAL A 93 -11.18 -17.17 -7.39
C VAL A 93 -10.02 -16.78 -8.28
N GLU A 94 -9.38 -15.63 -7.98
CA GLU A 94 -8.22 -15.09 -8.71
C GLU A 94 -8.41 -15.05 -10.22
N VAL A 95 -9.59 -14.58 -10.65
CA VAL A 95 -10.00 -14.59 -12.04
C VAL A 95 -9.44 -13.40 -12.78
N ARG A 96 -8.67 -13.67 -13.85
CA ARG A 96 -8.29 -12.62 -14.78
C ARG A 96 -9.51 -12.12 -15.55
N VAL A 97 -9.70 -10.82 -15.54
CA VAL A 97 -10.76 -10.11 -16.24
C VAL A 97 -10.18 -8.99 -17.11
N ASP A 98 -10.73 -8.77 -18.28
CA ASP A 98 -10.28 -7.77 -19.24
C ASP A 98 -11.42 -7.17 -20.05
N PHE A 99 -11.12 -6.14 -20.84
CA PHE A 99 -12.09 -5.45 -21.68
C PHE A 99 -12.02 -5.88 -23.15
N GLY A 100 -11.18 -6.87 -23.49
CA GLY A 100 -10.97 -7.31 -24.86
C GLY A 100 -10.58 -6.17 -25.80
N ASP A 101 -11.16 -6.15 -27.00
CA ASP A 101 -10.90 -5.10 -27.99
C ASP A 101 -11.54 -3.74 -27.63
N PHE A 102 -12.43 -3.69 -26.67
CA PHE A 102 -13.09 -2.43 -26.26
C PHE A 102 -12.10 -1.45 -25.60
N ILE A 103 -11.27 -1.95 -24.67
CA ILE A 103 -10.13 -1.20 -24.10
C ILE A 103 -8.93 -2.15 -24.10
N PRO A 104 -8.14 -2.17 -25.18
CA PRO A 104 -7.00 -3.07 -25.29
C PRO A 104 -5.97 -2.87 -24.17
N ASP A 105 -5.32 -3.95 -23.77
CA ASP A 105 -4.26 -3.98 -22.74
C ASP A 105 -4.69 -3.54 -21.34
N VAL A 106 -6.02 -3.41 -21.10
CA VAL A 106 -6.61 -3.10 -19.81
C VAL A 106 -7.20 -4.35 -19.19
N PHE A 107 -6.64 -4.79 -18.07
CA PHE A 107 -7.01 -6.01 -17.38
C PHE A 107 -6.69 -5.93 -15.88
N GLY A 108 -7.26 -6.89 -15.12
CA GLY A 108 -6.99 -7.08 -13.70
C GLY A 108 -7.26 -8.51 -13.26
N SER A 109 -7.07 -8.79 -11.96
CA SER A 109 -7.52 -10.03 -11.31
C SER A 109 -8.56 -9.67 -10.27
N VAL A 110 -9.68 -10.37 -10.26
CA VAL A 110 -10.71 -10.26 -9.25
C VAL A 110 -10.55 -11.42 -8.27
N ASP A 111 -10.57 -11.10 -6.97
CA ASP A 111 -10.32 -12.10 -5.94
C ASP A 111 -11.39 -13.19 -5.92
N VAL A 112 -12.68 -12.79 -5.93
CA VAL A 112 -13.81 -13.70 -6.09
C VAL A 112 -14.83 -13.12 -7.06
N LEU A 113 -15.09 -13.86 -8.14
CA LEU A 113 -16.19 -13.62 -9.06
C LEU A 113 -17.25 -14.67 -8.80
N GLY A 114 -18.45 -14.26 -8.45
CA GLY A 114 -19.54 -15.18 -8.12
C GLY A 114 -20.86 -14.82 -8.77
N LYS A 115 -21.79 -15.77 -8.73
CA LYS A 115 -23.19 -15.60 -9.14
C LYS A 115 -24.11 -16.34 -8.19
N ILE A 116 -25.12 -15.62 -7.69
CA ILE A 116 -26.21 -16.19 -6.88
C ILE A 116 -27.53 -15.76 -7.53
N GLY A 117 -28.27 -16.71 -8.11
CA GLY A 117 -29.53 -16.43 -8.76
C GLY A 117 -29.39 -15.37 -9.87
N ASN A 118 -30.06 -14.22 -9.71
CA ASN A 118 -30.03 -13.09 -10.66
C ASN A 118 -29.01 -12.00 -10.31
N ARG A 119 -28.05 -12.28 -9.43
CA ARG A 119 -27.05 -11.33 -8.93
C ARG A 119 -25.64 -11.82 -9.22
N ALA A 120 -24.83 -10.96 -9.86
CA ALA A 120 -23.38 -11.14 -9.96
C ALA A 120 -22.71 -10.58 -8.72
N ILE A 121 -21.70 -11.29 -8.18
CA ILE A 121 -20.94 -10.92 -6.98
C ILE A 121 -19.51 -10.62 -7.40
N ILE A 122 -19.02 -9.45 -7.03
CA ILE A 122 -17.61 -9.05 -7.17
C ILE A 122 -17.08 -8.79 -5.78
N LEU A 123 -16.15 -9.62 -5.30
CA LEU A 123 -15.61 -9.52 -3.95
C LEU A 123 -14.10 -9.29 -4.02
N ASP A 124 -13.61 -8.45 -3.12
CA ASP A 124 -12.20 -8.12 -2.96
C ASP A 124 -11.83 -8.18 -1.46
N TRP A 125 -10.75 -8.90 -1.17
CA TRP A 125 -10.22 -9.02 0.19
C TRP A 125 -9.32 -7.84 0.53
N LYS A 126 -9.45 -7.33 1.75
CA LYS A 126 -8.57 -6.30 2.29
C LYS A 126 -8.02 -6.75 3.64
N PHE A 127 -6.76 -7.16 3.65
CA PHE A 127 -6.09 -7.64 4.87
C PHE A 127 -5.31 -6.54 5.60
N GLY A 128 -5.16 -5.36 4.98
CA GLY A 128 -4.47 -4.23 5.58
C GLY A 128 -5.24 -3.58 6.72
N ASP A 129 -4.53 -3.18 7.77
CA ASP A 129 -5.07 -2.46 8.91
C ASP A 129 -4.97 -0.93 8.66
N GLY A 130 -5.95 -0.17 9.09
CA GLY A 130 -5.85 1.28 9.23
C GLY A 130 -6.59 2.13 8.20
N VAL A 131 -6.96 1.63 7.01
CA VAL A 131 -7.80 2.36 6.06
C VAL A 131 -9.04 1.53 5.76
N ILE A 132 -10.18 2.03 6.20
CA ILE A 132 -11.48 1.40 5.89
C ILE A 132 -11.78 1.62 4.41
N VAL A 133 -12.12 0.53 3.71
CA VAL A 133 -12.49 0.56 2.30
C VAL A 133 -14.00 0.36 2.18
N GLU A 134 -14.66 1.27 1.48
CA GLU A 134 -16.11 1.19 1.23
C GLU A 134 -16.37 0.42 -0.09
N ALA A 135 -17.50 -0.30 -0.14
CA ALA A 135 -17.96 -0.99 -1.34
C ALA A 135 -18.77 -0.08 -2.26
N GLU A 136 -19.50 0.90 -1.67
CA GLU A 136 -20.31 1.86 -2.41
C GLU A 136 -19.44 2.73 -3.32
N GLU A 137 -19.81 2.81 -4.60
CA GLU A 137 -19.09 3.56 -5.64
C GLU A 137 -17.59 3.22 -5.74
N ASN A 138 -17.17 2.03 -5.26
CA ASN A 138 -15.78 1.61 -5.28
C ASN A 138 -15.29 1.36 -6.71
N MET A 139 -14.39 2.21 -7.19
CA MET A 139 -13.91 2.17 -8.58
C MET A 139 -13.10 0.92 -8.91
N GLN A 140 -12.45 0.29 -7.92
CA GLN A 140 -11.76 -1.00 -8.11
C GLN A 140 -12.75 -2.12 -8.39
N LEU A 141 -13.79 -2.23 -7.57
CA LEU A 141 -14.83 -3.24 -7.75
C LEU A 141 -15.67 -3.00 -9.02
N MET A 142 -16.00 -1.74 -9.32
CA MET A 142 -16.68 -1.40 -10.58
C MET A 142 -15.83 -1.74 -11.82
N PHE A 143 -14.50 -1.54 -11.74
CA PHE A 143 -13.57 -1.98 -12.78
C PHE A 143 -13.67 -3.49 -13.00
N TYR A 144 -13.61 -4.26 -11.93
CA TYR A 144 -13.71 -5.72 -12.02
C TYR A 144 -15.08 -6.17 -12.55
N ALA A 145 -16.17 -5.56 -12.11
CA ALA A 145 -17.51 -5.86 -12.62
C ALA A 145 -17.63 -5.57 -14.13
N ALA A 146 -17.13 -4.43 -14.59
CA ALA A 146 -17.16 -4.04 -15.98
C ALA A 146 -16.30 -4.96 -16.86
N ALA A 147 -15.09 -5.28 -16.44
CA ALA A 147 -14.20 -6.19 -17.14
C ALA A 147 -14.75 -7.64 -17.16
N ALA A 148 -15.23 -8.14 -16.00
CA ALA A 148 -15.80 -9.48 -15.90
C ALA A 148 -17.05 -9.64 -16.77
N ARG A 149 -17.89 -8.63 -16.88
CA ARG A 149 -19.06 -8.66 -17.79
C ARG A 149 -18.68 -8.94 -19.25
N ARG A 150 -17.48 -8.54 -19.67
CA ARG A 150 -16.98 -8.79 -21.04
C ARG A 150 -16.23 -10.10 -21.18
N SER A 151 -15.40 -10.43 -20.21
CA SER A 151 -14.50 -11.58 -20.30
C SER A 151 -15.03 -12.85 -19.63
N GLN A 152 -16.04 -12.73 -18.76
CA GLN A 152 -16.63 -13.82 -17.97
C GLN A 152 -18.18 -13.80 -18.08
N PRO A 153 -18.76 -14.05 -19.27
CA PRO A 153 -20.21 -13.86 -19.51
C PRO A 153 -21.10 -14.73 -18.62
N TRP A 154 -20.64 -15.91 -18.18
CA TRP A 154 -21.39 -16.83 -17.32
C TRP A 154 -21.87 -16.14 -16.02
N ALA A 155 -21.04 -15.31 -15.42
CA ALA A 155 -21.36 -14.61 -14.17
C ALA A 155 -22.41 -13.49 -14.36
N PHE A 156 -22.72 -13.11 -15.60
CA PHE A 156 -23.65 -12.01 -15.93
C PHE A 156 -24.87 -12.45 -16.75
N GLU A 157 -24.96 -13.73 -17.12
CA GLU A 157 -26.10 -14.26 -17.82
C GLU A 157 -27.34 -14.31 -16.92
N GLY A 158 -28.44 -13.68 -17.34
CA GLY A 158 -29.69 -13.59 -16.56
C GLY A 158 -29.60 -12.65 -15.32
N VAL A 159 -28.47 -11.97 -15.12
CA VAL A 159 -28.24 -11.09 -13.97
C VAL A 159 -28.93 -9.74 -14.15
N THR A 160 -29.64 -9.28 -13.12
CA THR A 160 -30.28 -7.95 -13.05
C THR A 160 -29.58 -7.01 -12.08
N GLU A 161 -28.87 -7.55 -11.07
CA GLU A 161 -28.17 -6.83 -10.03
C GLU A 161 -26.69 -7.19 -10.02
N VAL A 162 -25.86 -6.25 -9.61
CA VAL A 162 -24.43 -6.46 -9.36
C VAL A 162 -24.13 -6.08 -7.92
N GLU A 163 -23.62 -7.00 -7.16
CA GLU A 163 -23.22 -6.74 -5.78
C GLU A 163 -21.70 -6.65 -5.67
N LEU A 164 -21.24 -5.53 -5.12
CA LEU A 164 -19.85 -5.26 -4.85
C LEU A 164 -19.59 -5.46 -3.36
N VAL A 165 -18.58 -6.26 -3.03
CA VAL A 165 -18.31 -6.69 -1.65
C VAL A 165 -16.86 -6.44 -1.31
N ILE A 166 -16.61 -5.77 -0.19
CA ILE A 166 -15.29 -5.67 0.46
C ILE A 166 -15.35 -6.48 1.75
N ILE A 167 -14.48 -7.46 1.88
CA ILE A 167 -14.24 -8.14 3.15
C ILE A 167 -12.91 -7.66 3.72
N GLN A 168 -13.00 -6.91 4.80
CA GLN A 168 -11.87 -6.38 5.57
C GLN A 168 -12.07 -6.75 7.04
N PRO A 169 -11.64 -7.94 7.49
CA PRO A 169 -11.94 -8.41 8.84
C PRO A 169 -11.59 -7.39 9.93
N PRO A 170 -12.47 -7.16 10.89
CA PRO A 170 -13.73 -7.89 11.17
C PRO A 170 -14.96 -7.36 10.40
N MET A 171 -14.81 -6.52 9.39
CA MET A 171 -15.90 -5.83 8.70
C MET A 171 -16.18 -6.44 7.32
N ILE A 172 -17.46 -6.40 6.94
CA ILE A 172 -17.93 -6.62 5.58
C ILE A 172 -18.69 -5.37 5.13
N LYS A 173 -18.42 -4.93 3.90
CA LYS A 173 -19.12 -3.83 3.24
C LYS A 173 -19.74 -4.36 1.96
N ARG A 174 -21.02 -4.07 1.74
CA ARG A 174 -21.78 -4.57 0.60
C ARG A 174 -22.53 -3.43 -0.07
N TRP A 175 -22.52 -3.42 -1.38
CA TRP A 175 -23.27 -2.45 -2.17
C TRP A 175 -23.89 -3.14 -3.40
N VAL A 176 -25.22 -3.12 -3.47
CA VAL A 176 -25.96 -3.64 -4.62
C VAL A 176 -26.22 -2.49 -5.58
N THR A 177 -25.83 -2.69 -6.82
CA THR A 177 -25.99 -1.71 -7.89
C THR A 177 -26.57 -2.34 -9.14
N THR A 178 -26.76 -1.54 -10.19
CA THR A 178 -27.38 -1.96 -11.44
C THR A 178 -26.34 -2.14 -12.56
N ARG A 179 -26.67 -2.97 -13.54
CA ARG A 179 -25.89 -3.08 -14.77
C ARG A 179 -25.69 -1.73 -15.48
N ALA A 180 -26.70 -0.86 -15.41
CA ALA A 180 -26.61 0.50 -15.98
C ALA A 180 -25.57 1.37 -15.28
N ARG A 181 -25.42 1.22 -13.93
CA ARG A 181 -24.35 1.93 -13.19
C ARG A 181 -22.97 1.42 -13.62
N ILE A 182 -22.80 0.11 -13.76
CA ILE A 182 -21.54 -0.47 -14.23
C ILE A 182 -21.21 -0.03 -15.66
N SER A 183 -22.21 0.03 -16.56
CA SER A 183 -21.99 0.54 -17.92
C SER A 183 -21.54 2.00 -17.93
N ARG A 184 -22.14 2.88 -17.11
CA ARG A 184 -21.67 4.27 -17.00
C ARG A 184 -20.24 4.38 -16.47
N PHE A 185 -19.85 3.50 -15.54
CA PHE A 185 -18.45 3.45 -15.09
C PHE A 185 -17.52 3.02 -16.23
N GLU A 186 -17.92 2.04 -17.02
CA GLU A 186 -17.15 1.58 -18.18
C GLU A 186 -16.93 2.68 -19.21
N ASP A 187 -17.94 3.49 -19.50
CA ASP A 187 -17.83 4.66 -20.38
C ASP A 187 -16.84 5.69 -19.81
N GLN A 188 -16.93 5.98 -18.49
CA GLN A 188 -15.99 6.87 -17.81
C GLN A 188 -14.54 6.35 -17.87
N LEU A 189 -14.36 5.04 -17.69
CA LEU A 189 -13.04 4.40 -17.78
C LEU A 189 -12.48 4.49 -19.20
N PHE A 190 -13.32 4.22 -20.22
CA PHE A 190 -12.94 4.33 -21.62
C PHE A 190 -12.45 5.74 -21.93
N ASP A 191 -13.24 6.75 -21.59
CA ASP A 191 -12.88 8.16 -21.80
C ASP A 191 -11.57 8.53 -21.10
N ALA A 192 -11.39 8.07 -19.86
CA ALA A 192 -10.16 8.31 -19.11
C ALA A 192 -8.93 7.66 -19.75
N VAL A 193 -9.06 6.44 -20.26
CA VAL A 193 -7.99 5.73 -20.98
C VAL A 193 -7.66 6.47 -22.28
N GLN A 194 -8.67 6.90 -23.06
CA GLN A 194 -8.46 7.70 -24.27
C GLN A 194 -7.75 9.04 -23.99
N GLN A 195 -8.02 9.65 -22.83
CA GLN A 195 -7.29 10.84 -22.39
C GLN A 195 -5.86 10.51 -21.94
N ALA A 196 -5.66 9.40 -21.23
CA ALA A 196 -4.38 9.03 -20.63
C ALA A 196 -3.26 8.77 -21.66
N VAL A 197 -3.61 8.39 -22.88
CA VAL A 197 -2.65 8.17 -23.97
C VAL A 197 -2.24 9.44 -24.72
N LYS A 198 -2.90 10.58 -24.45
CA LYS A 198 -2.57 11.86 -25.08
C LYS A 198 -1.31 12.47 -24.45
N PRO A 199 -0.46 13.14 -25.25
CA PRO A 199 0.77 13.77 -24.74
C PRO A 199 0.52 14.87 -23.69
N ASP A 200 -0.63 15.53 -23.77
CA ASP A 200 -1.09 16.64 -22.91
C ASP A 200 -2.16 16.21 -21.91
N ALA A 201 -2.22 14.93 -21.57
CA ALA A 201 -3.18 14.39 -20.64
C ALA A 201 -3.19 15.17 -19.31
N ALA A 202 -4.39 15.59 -18.88
CA ALA A 202 -4.56 16.47 -17.74
C ALA A 202 -4.11 15.83 -16.43
N LEU A 203 -3.38 16.61 -15.64
CA LEU A 203 -3.05 16.28 -14.25
C LEU A 203 -4.01 17.00 -13.29
N LYS A 204 -4.50 16.26 -12.30
CA LYS A 204 -5.43 16.79 -11.30
C LYS A 204 -5.11 16.21 -9.93
N SER A 205 -5.09 17.04 -8.90
CA SER A 205 -4.95 16.59 -7.50
C SER A 205 -6.28 16.19 -6.89
N GLY A 206 -6.24 15.27 -5.93
CA GLY A 206 -7.38 14.77 -5.17
C GLY A 206 -7.01 13.54 -4.37
N ASP A 207 -8.00 12.87 -3.76
CA ASP A 207 -7.81 11.69 -2.89
C ASP A 207 -7.06 10.55 -3.58
N HIS A 208 -7.22 10.42 -4.89
CA HIS A 208 -6.49 9.46 -5.72
C HIS A 208 -4.97 9.67 -5.74
N CYS A 209 -4.46 10.83 -5.29
CA CYS A 209 -3.02 11.09 -5.15
C CYS A 209 -2.40 10.34 -3.97
N ARG A 210 -3.21 9.88 -3.00
CA ARG A 210 -2.72 9.19 -1.79
C ARG A 210 -1.76 8.05 -2.12
N TRP A 211 -2.10 7.27 -3.15
CA TRP A 211 -1.34 6.08 -3.57
C TRP A 211 -0.61 6.26 -4.91
N CYS A 212 -0.50 7.50 -5.40
CA CYS A 212 0.16 7.78 -6.66
C CYS A 212 1.69 7.73 -6.51
N THR A 213 2.35 6.82 -7.21
CA THR A 213 3.81 6.67 -7.13
C THR A 213 4.56 7.85 -7.72
N ALA A 214 3.93 8.64 -8.61
CA ALA A 214 4.49 9.87 -9.15
C ALA A 214 4.27 11.11 -8.26
N LYS A 215 3.61 10.95 -7.10
CA LYS A 215 3.31 12.05 -6.17
C LYS A 215 4.53 12.94 -5.85
N PRO A 216 5.73 12.40 -5.55
CA PRO A 216 6.90 13.22 -5.19
C PRO A 216 7.34 14.21 -6.28
N VAL A 217 7.13 13.85 -7.54
CA VAL A 217 7.57 14.64 -8.71
C VAL A 217 6.42 15.29 -9.48
N CYS A 218 5.20 15.22 -8.95
CA CYS A 218 4.01 15.73 -9.61
C CYS A 218 4.02 17.27 -9.63
N PRO A 219 3.96 17.93 -10.82
CA PRO A 219 4.02 19.39 -10.92
C PRO A 219 2.83 20.09 -10.25
N ILE A 220 1.66 19.42 -10.15
CA ILE A 220 0.50 19.98 -9.45
C ILE A 220 0.79 20.09 -7.95
N LEU A 221 1.44 19.07 -7.36
CA LEU A 221 1.74 19.03 -5.91
C LEU A 221 2.95 19.88 -5.56
N THR A 222 4.02 19.86 -6.37
CA THR A 222 5.18 20.75 -6.15
C THR A 222 4.77 22.20 -6.23
N GLY A 223 3.91 22.58 -7.20
CA GLY A 223 3.35 23.93 -7.27
C GLY A 223 2.42 24.28 -6.10
N ALA A 224 1.75 23.30 -5.48
CA ALA A 224 0.97 23.53 -4.26
C ALA A 224 1.87 23.81 -3.05
N VAL A 225 3.01 23.12 -2.94
CA VAL A 225 4.02 23.39 -1.89
C VAL A 225 4.59 24.79 -2.03
N ASP A 226 4.96 25.21 -3.25
CA ASP A 226 5.48 26.55 -3.51
C ASP A 226 4.46 27.64 -3.11
N ARG A 227 3.17 27.40 -3.32
CA ARG A 227 2.10 28.30 -2.87
C ARG A 227 1.95 28.29 -1.37
N ALA A 228 1.96 27.10 -0.73
CA ALA A 228 1.79 26.96 0.73
C ALA A 228 2.89 27.69 1.51
N VAL A 229 4.15 27.59 1.06
CA VAL A 229 5.29 28.28 1.69
C VAL A 229 5.17 29.80 1.62
N LYS A 230 4.46 30.34 0.62
CA LYS A 230 4.27 31.80 0.43
C LYS A 230 3.06 32.37 1.18
N VAL A 231 2.27 31.53 1.86
CA VAL A 231 1.08 31.97 2.59
C VAL A 231 1.49 32.72 3.85
N LYS A 232 0.87 33.91 4.06
CA LYS A 232 1.00 34.67 5.29
C LYS A 232 -0.11 34.24 6.26
N PHE A 233 0.26 33.51 7.31
CA PHE A 233 -0.69 32.95 8.28
C PHE A 233 -1.52 34.02 9.02
N ASP A 234 -0.98 35.21 9.23
CA ASP A 234 -1.65 36.31 9.93
C ASP A 234 -2.90 36.85 9.18
N ALA A 235 -3.05 36.50 7.90
CA ALA A 235 -4.15 36.94 7.04
C ALA A 235 -5.17 35.84 6.73
N LEU A 236 -5.03 34.62 7.29
CA LEU A 236 -5.92 33.50 7.01
C LEU A 236 -7.24 33.65 7.78
N ASP A 237 -8.34 33.66 7.05
CA ASP A 237 -9.66 33.48 7.63
C ASP A 237 -9.94 31.98 7.93
N LYS A 238 -11.02 31.71 8.69
CA LYS A 238 -11.38 30.35 9.11
C LYS A 238 -11.69 29.44 7.91
N GLN A 239 -12.17 29.97 6.81
CA GLN A 239 -12.51 29.21 5.61
C GLN A 239 -11.24 28.79 4.85
N GLN A 240 -10.28 29.69 4.77
CA GLN A 240 -8.96 29.39 4.20
C GLN A 240 -8.20 28.35 5.03
N ILE A 241 -8.26 28.45 6.37
CA ILE A 241 -7.68 27.43 7.27
C ILE A 241 -8.31 26.06 7.00
N SER A 242 -9.64 25.98 6.86
CA SER A 242 -10.34 24.73 6.56
C SER A 242 -9.88 24.12 5.23
N ILE A 243 -9.74 24.93 4.18
CA ILE A 243 -9.24 24.47 2.87
C ILE A 243 -7.80 23.92 2.97
N TYR A 244 -6.93 24.62 3.71
CA TYR A 244 -5.54 24.13 3.89
C TYR A 244 -5.46 22.87 4.73
N LEU A 245 -6.32 22.72 5.76
CA LEU A 245 -6.40 21.51 6.56
C LEU A 245 -6.82 20.28 5.72
N GLN A 246 -7.80 20.45 4.81
CA GLN A 246 -8.20 19.38 3.89
C GLN A 246 -7.06 18.92 2.96
N GLN A 247 -6.10 19.81 2.68
CA GLN A 247 -4.94 19.51 1.84
C GLN A 247 -3.70 19.07 2.65
N ALA A 248 -3.75 19.22 3.97
CA ALA A 248 -2.57 18.98 4.84
C ALA A 248 -2.08 17.53 4.74
N ASP A 249 -2.98 16.55 4.80
CA ASP A 249 -2.63 15.13 4.70
C ASP A 249 -1.99 14.77 3.35
N LEU A 250 -2.44 15.42 2.27
CA LEU A 250 -1.85 15.24 0.95
C LEU A 250 -0.43 15.78 0.88
N LEU A 251 -0.18 16.95 1.49
CA LEU A 251 1.15 17.57 1.57
C LEU A 251 2.10 16.77 2.47
N ASP A 252 1.62 16.28 3.61
CA ASP A 252 2.41 15.43 4.50
C ASP A 252 2.80 14.12 3.81
N GLY A 253 1.86 13.49 3.14
CA GLY A 253 2.12 12.34 2.29
C GLY A 253 3.12 12.63 1.16
N TRP A 254 3.08 13.82 0.54
CA TRP A 254 4.06 14.24 -0.45
C TRP A 254 5.47 14.37 0.15
N ILE A 255 5.59 14.99 1.32
CA ILE A 255 6.87 15.14 2.04
C ILE A 255 7.47 13.75 2.36
N SER A 256 6.65 12.83 2.83
CA SER A 256 7.06 11.45 3.14
C SER A 256 7.60 10.74 1.90
N ASP A 257 6.86 10.77 0.79
CA ASP A 257 7.23 10.09 -0.45
C ASP A 257 8.46 10.71 -1.10
N LEU A 258 8.63 12.05 -0.99
CA LEU A 258 9.85 12.73 -1.47
C LEU A 258 11.08 12.26 -0.70
N ARG A 259 10.98 12.13 0.63
CA ARG A 259 12.07 11.61 1.46
C ARG A 259 12.42 10.17 1.11
N GLU A 260 11.42 9.34 0.88
CA GLU A 260 11.63 7.94 0.48
C GLU A 260 12.27 7.84 -0.91
N LEU A 261 11.83 8.65 -1.87
CA LEU A 261 12.43 8.71 -3.20
C LEU A 261 13.91 9.12 -3.12
N ALA A 262 14.21 10.14 -2.30
CA ALA A 262 15.58 10.60 -2.06
C ALA A 262 16.45 9.52 -1.39
N GLN A 263 15.91 8.84 -0.37
CA GLN A 263 16.60 7.72 0.29
C GLN A 263 16.93 6.61 -0.72
N ARG A 264 15.97 6.18 -1.53
CA ARG A 264 16.19 5.15 -2.56
C ARG A 264 17.22 5.58 -3.61
N ALA A 265 17.21 6.85 -4.03
CA ALA A 265 18.20 7.37 -4.96
C ALA A 265 19.61 7.28 -4.38
N LEU A 266 19.79 7.69 -3.12
CA LEU A 266 21.05 7.59 -2.40
C LEU A 266 21.48 6.13 -2.18
N ASP A 267 20.56 5.23 -1.82
CA ASP A 267 20.83 3.78 -1.65
C ASP A 267 21.32 3.15 -2.98
N ASN A 268 20.82 3.64 -4.13
CA ASN A 268 21.26 3.24 -5.47
C ASN A 268 22.53 3.96 -5.94
N GLY A 269 23.21 4.72 -5.07
CA GLY A 269 24.45 5.40 -5.40
C GLY A 269 24.30 6.68 -6.21
N GLN A 270 23.10 7.24 -6.33
CA GLN A 270 22.88 8.53 -6.97
C GLN A 270 23.26 9.65 -5.99
N VAL A 271 23.70 10.78 -6.53
CA VAL A 271 24.07 11.96 -5.73
C VAL A 271 22.86 12.88 -5.62
N ILE A 272 22.50 13.24 -4.39
CA ILE A 272 21.53 14.30 -4.11
C ILE A 272 22.31 15.45 -3.44
N PRO A 273 22.42 16.60 -4.08
CA PRO A 273 23.18 17.72 -3.53
C PRO A 273 22.66 18.11 -2.14
N GLY A 274 23.55 18.27 -1.19
CA GLY A 274 23.24 18.64 0.20
C GLY A 274 22.81 17.48 1.11
N TYR A 275 22.78 16.23 0.62
CA TYR A 275 22.37 15.05 1.38
C TYR A 275 23.30 13.86 1.19
N LYS A 276 23.45 13.07 2.26
CA LYS A 276 24.28 11.87 2.30
C LYS A 276 23.59 10.72 3.03
N LEU A 277 24.04 9.48 2.82
CA LEU A 277 23.69 8.34 3.66
C LEU A 277 24.55 8.29 4.90
N VAL A 278 23.93 8.05 6.03
CA VAL A 278 24.60 7.80 7.30
C VAL A 278 23.97 6.58 7.98
N ALA A 279 24.72 5.93 8.88
CA ALA A 279 24.14 4.87 9.71
C ALA A 279 23.01 5.44 10.56
N LYS A 280 21.87 4.74 10.64
CA LYS A 280 20.80 5.07 11.59
C LYS A 280 21.39 5.08 13.00
N ARG A 281 20.86 5.95 13.86
CA ARG A 281 21.25 5.94 15.28
C ARG A 281 20.97 4.54 15.84
N GLY A 282 21.98 3.95 16.45
CA GLY A 282 21.86 2.64 17.04
C GLY A 282 20.91 2.66 18.25
N THR A 283 20.14 1.60 18.39
CA THR A 283 19.42 1.31 19.63
C THR A 283 20.30 0.49 20.55
N ARG A 284 20.31 0.84 21.85
CA ARG A 284 21.01 0.03 22.85
C ARG A 284 20.30 -1.30 23.03
N LYS A 285 21.07 -2.38 22.92
CA LYS A 285 20.66 -3.73 23.24
C LYS A 285 21.56 -4.28 24.33
N TRP A 286 21.08 -5.28 25.05
CA TRP A 286 21.95 -6.02 25.96
C TRP A 286 23.00 -6.75 25.14
N PHE A 287 24.26 -6.66 25.54
CA PHE A 287 25.36 -7.41 24.90
C PHE A 287 25.25 -8.91 25.20
N ASP A 288 24.86 -9.21 26.44
CA ASP A 288 24.66 -10.56 26.95
C ASP A 288 23.48 -10.47 27.95
N GLU A 289 22.35 -11.11 27.63
CA GLU A 289 21.15 -11.01 28.44
C GLU A 289 21.29 -11.68 29.81
N ASP A 290 22.04 -12.77 29.91
CA ASP A 290 22.22 -13.48 31.18
C ASP A 290 23.12 -12.67 32.12
N LYS A 291 24.21 -12.09 31.62
CA LYS A 291 25.02 -11.16 32.40
C LYS A 291 24.27 -9.91 32.79
N ALA A 292 23.43 -9.41 31.89
CA ALA A 292 22.58 -8.25 32.20
C ALA A 292 21.61 -8.56 33.31
N ARG A 293 20.98 -9.74 33.35
CA ARG A 293 20.09 -10.17 34.43
C ARG A 293 20.80 -10.14 35.79
N VAL A 294 21.96 -10.79 35.87
CA VAL A 294 22.73 -10.83 37.13
C VAL A 294 23.10 -9.44 37.58
N ALA A 295 23.68 -8.62 36.72
CA ALA A 295 24.12 -7.28 37.04
C ALA A 295 22.97 -6.34 37.44
N LEU A 296 21.77 -6.51 36.83
CA LEU A 296 20.59 -5.71 37.16
C LEU A 296 19.99 -6.06 38.52
N VAL A 297 20.01 -7.35 38.89
CA VAL A 297 19.64 -7.81 40.25
C VAL A 297 20.59 -7.22 41.26
N GLU A 298 21.91 -7.34 41.05
CA GLU A 298 22.93 -6.77 41.92
C GLU A 298 22.78 -5.22 42.06
N ALA A 299 22.37 -4.55 41.00
CA ALA A 299 22.09 -3.13 40.96
C ALA A 299 20.73 -2.74 41.58
N GLY A 300 19.94 -3.71 42.07
CA GLY A 300 18.69 -3.49 42.83
C GLY A 300 17.40 -3.52 42.03
N LEU A 301 17.37 -3.99 40.77
CA LEU A 301 16.13 -4.27 40.06
C LEU A 301 15.44 -5.51 40.66
N LYS A 302 14.12 -5.41 40.81
CA LYS A 302 13.31 -6.51 41.38
C LYS A 302 12.68 -7.36 40.27
N ASP A 303 12.39 -8.64 40.57
CA ASP A 303 11.39 -9.40 39.82
C ASP A 303 10.04 -8.61 39.80
N PRO A 304 9.35 -8.42 38.70
CA PRO A 304 9.46 -9.15 37.43
C PRO A 304 10.36 -8.53 36.33
N ASP A 305 10.99 -7.37 36.60
CA ASP A 305 11.78 -6.65 35.60
C ASP A 305 12.97 -7.43 35.04
N VAL A 306 13.43 -8.42 35.80
CA VAL A 306 14.58 -9.28 35.47
C VAL A 306 14.12 -10.60 34.83
N THR A 307 12.97 -11.13 35.23
CA THR A 307 12.39 -12.36 34.64
C THR A 307 11.96 -12.10 33.19
N THR A 308 11.27 -10.98 32.93
CA THR A 308 11.06 -10.44 31.59
C THR A 308 12.04 -9.28 31.41
N LEU A 309 13.25 -9.56 30.93
CA LEU A 309 14.34 -8.58 30.89
C LEU A 309 13.90 -7.30 30.17
N VAL A 310 13.73 -6.22 30.93
CA VAL A 310 13.34 -4.92 30.38
C VAL A 310 14.42 -4.35 29.48
N SER A 311 14.06 -3.50 28.54
CA SER A 311 15.03 -2.86 27.64
C SER A 311 16.05 -2.02 28.41
N PRO A 312 17.28 -1.83 27.86
CA PRO A 312 18.31 -0.98 28.50
C PRO A 312 17.81 0.40 28.91
N ALA A 313 16.97 1.03 28.10
CA ALA A 313 16.41 2.36 28.37
C ALA A 313 15.46 2.35 29.58
N VAL A 314 14.67 1.29 29.76
CA VAL A 314 13.77 1.15 30.92
C VAL A 314 14.56 0.85 32.18
N ALA A 315 15.55 -0.05 32.11
CA ALA A 315 16.43 -0.36 33.23
C ALA A 315 17.22 0.89 33.70
N GLU A 316 17.76 1.67 32.79
CA GLU A 316 18.47 2.93 33.11
C GLU A 316 17.55 3.95 33.79
N LYS A 317 16.30 4.08 33.33
CA LYS A 317 15.31 4.97 33.97
C LYS A 317 15.02 4.57 35.42
N LYS A 318 15.02 3.26 35.72
CA LYS A 318 14.76 2.73 37.08
C LYS A 318 16.00 2.86 37.98
N LEU A 319 17.16 2.58 37.48
CA LEU A 319 18.43 2.58 38.21
C LEU A 319 19.18 3.94 38.20
N LYS A 320 18.71 4.89 37.38
CA LYS A 320 19.37 6.18 37.07
C LYS A 320 20.68 6.03 36.28
N LYS A 321 21.41 4.96 36.42
CA LYS A 321 22.61 4.61 35.66
C LYS A 321 22.70 3.08 35.51
N LEU A 322 23.10 2.61 34.33
CA LEU A 322 23.39 1.19 34.12
C LEU A 322 24.86 0.89 34.48
N PRO A 323 25.16 -0.32 34.95
CA PRO A 323 26.51 -0.84 35.03
C PRO A 323 27.22 -0.78 33.66
N ASP A 324 28.51 -0.50 33.66
CA ASP A 324 29.30 -0.33 32.44
C ASP A 324 29.42 -1.70 31.69
N GLY A 325 29.49 -1.66 30.36
CA GLY A 325 29.74 -2.84 29.52
C GLY A 325 28.54 -3.75 29.27
N LEU A 326 27.36 -3.46 29.79
CA LEU A 326 26.17 -4.32 29.61
C LEU A 326 25.44 -4.10 28.27
N THR A 327 25.66 -2.96 27.61
CA THR A 327 24.92 -2.60 26.41
C THR A 327 25.82 -2.37 25.22
N VAL A 328 25.29 -2.68 24.04
CA VAL A 328 25.88 -2.36 22.75
C VAL A 328 24.90 -1.53 21.93
N SER A 329 25.40 -0.55 21.18
CA SER A 329 24.59 0.24 20.25
C SER A 329 24.60 -0.42 18.88
N VAL A 330 23.44 -0.91 18.43
CA VAL A 330 23.29 -1.60 17.14
C VAL A 330 22.50 -0.72 16.19
N SER A 331 23.09 -0.34 15.05
CA SER A 331 22.39 0.36 13.97
C SER A 331 21.55 -0.62 13.14
N SER A 332 20.32 -0.23 12.83
CA SER A 332 19.38 -1.06 12.04
C SER A 332 19.41 -0.77 10.53
N GLY A 333 20.42 -0.05 10.03
CA GLY A 333 20.56 0.29 8.61
C GLY A 333 20.98 1.74 8.38
N ASN A 334 20.69 2.25 7.18
CA ASN A 334 21.12 3.58 6.73
C ASN A 334 19.95 4.56 6.68
N THR A 335 20.24 5.83 6.76
CA THR A 335 19.27 6.90 6.59
C THR A 335 19.90 8.10 5.89
N MET A 336 19.10 8.84 5.13
CA MET A 336 19.49 10.12 4.56
C MET A 336 19.66 11.16 5.67
N ALA A 337 20.71 11.96 5.54
CA ALA A 337 20.97 13.11 6.42
C ALA A 337 21.53 14.27 5.59
N PRO A 338 21.37 15.52 6.03
CA PRO A 338 22.06 16.66 5.44
C PRO A 338 23.59 16.46 5.49
N ASP A 339 24.33 17.06 4.56
CA ASP A 339 25.79 17.01 4.57
C ASP A 339 26.41 17.57 5.85
N SER A 340 25.70 18.48 6.53
CA SER A 340 26.06 19.04 7.83
C SER A 340 25.94 18.07 9.01
N ASP A 341 25.30 16.90 8.84
CA ASP A 341 25.18 15.90 9.93
C ASP A 341 26.57 15.38 10.30
N PRO A 342 26.94 15.34 11.60
CA PRO A 342 28.27 14.94 12.05
C PRO A 342 28.60 13.48 11.82
N ARG A 343 27.62 12.61 11.56
CA ARG A 343 27.86 11.20 11.28
C ARG A 343 28.60 11.01 9.96
N PRO A 344 29.57 10.09 9.89
CA PRO A 344 30.31 9.83 8.66
C PRO A 344 29.36 9.28 7.57
N ALA A 345 29.61 9.72 6.34
CA ALA A 345 28.91 9.19 5.18
C ALA A 345 29.27 7.71 4.98
N ILE A 346 28.28 6.91 4.58
CA ILE A 346 28.50 5.51 4.23
C ILE A 346 29.14 5.44 2.86
N LEU A 347 30.29 4.77 2.79
CA LEU A 347 30.98 4.49 1.55
C LEU A 347 30.27 3.34 0.82
N GLN A 348 29.73 3.63 -0.35
CA GLN A 348 29.21 2.60 -1.24
C GLN A 348 30.31 2.07 -2.15
N LEU A 349 30.66 0.79 -2.02
CA LEU A 349 31.69 0.13 -2.82
C LEU A 349 31.50 0.32 -4.33
N GLY A 350 30.23 0.36 -4.81
CA GLY A 350 29.94 0.64 -6.22
C GLY A 350 30.35 2.02 -6.72
N GLN A 351 30.43 3.03 -5.84
CA GLN A 351 30.93 4.36 -6.21
C GLN A 351 32.49 4.41 -6.28
N LEU A 352 33.14 3.62 -5.42
CA LEU A 352 34.60 3.51 -5.45
C LEU A 352 35.09 2.80 -6.72
N LEU A 353 34.40 1.74 -7.15
CA LEU A 353 34.73 1.02 -8.39
C LEU A 353 34.50 1.84 -9.65
N LYS A 354 33.46 2.71 -9.69
CA LYS A 354 33.23 3.65 -10.83
C LYS A 354 34.25 4.78 -10.93
N LYS A 355 35.01 5.06 -9.88
CA LYS A 355 36.10 6.07 -9.90
C LYS A 355 37.45 5.48 -10.27
N VAL A 356 37.56 4.16 -10.32
CA VAL A 356 38.81 3.43 -10.61
C VAL A 356 38.79 2.78 -11.99
N LEU A 357 37.63 2.67 -12.62
CA LEU A 357 37.40 2.28 -14.02
C LEU A 357 37.11 3.52 -14.87
#